data_116e027633bd66413294447d1201b682
#
_entry.id   116e027633bd66413294447d1201b682
#
_cell.length_a   1.000
_cell.length_b   1.000
_cell.length_c   1.000
_cell.angle_alpha   90.00
_cell.angle_beta   90.00
_cell.angle_gamma   90.00
#
_symmetry.space_group_name_H-M   'P 1'
#
loop_
_entity.id
_entity.type
_entity.pdbx_description
1 polymer ?
#
loop_
_entity_poly.entity_id
_entity_poly.type
_entity_poly.pdbx_seq_one_letter_code
_entity_poly.pdbx_strand_id
1 'polypeptide(L)'
;MAMADPFSVLRAPVTPADPDPAFAAQLRARLERALDLPEGVAVSDTRATMQPHPAPVAATRRRGAAETADDAPGGARAPRQGDIGYASLQVPDIARATAFYTAVFGWAYEPSHDPRARQVPAVTPPQGLWGGQSRSTLFCAYVVDDAVAAVARVRAAGGQAGDPIRRPYGLVADCTDDQGTLFAVHQPPGAGAASPGAAARDGDLAYVTFEVVDSRRARDFYGAVLGWRFAPGRIADGWQVEGTTPMAGLSGGHSEATAVPMWRVADLRAAVGRVRAAGGTATEPRQEPYGLTADCADDQGSRFYLGQFPDR
;
A
#
# COMPACT_ATOMS: atom_id res chain seq x y z
N MET A 1 -50.27 16.81 9.97
CA MET A 1 -49.05 17.53 9.58
C MET A 1 -48.06 16.48 9.09
N ALA A 2 -47.85 16.42 7.76
CA ALA A 2 -46.85 15.53 7.17
C ALA A 2 -45.46 16.09 7.46
N MET A 3 -44.58 15.31 8.11
CA MET A 3 -43.18 15.66 8.28
C MET A 3 -42.48 15.72 6.92
N ALA A 4 -41.87 16.85 6.60
CA ALA A 4 -41.07 17.01 5.39
C ALA A 4 -39.87 16.03 5.41
N ASP A 5 -39.67 15.33 4.30
CA ASP A 5 -38.55 14.38 4.13
C ASP A 5 -37.21 15.16 4.20
N PRO A 6 -36.36 14.88 5.21
CA PRO A 6 -35.09 15.61 5.36
C PRO A 6 -34.09 15.32 4.23
N PHE A 7 -34.36 14.33 3.35
CA PHE A 7 -33.48 13.97 2.21
C PHE A 7 -33.97 14.51 0.87
N SER A 8 -35.00 15.35 0.84
CA SER A 8 -35.54 15.93 -0.40
C SER A 8 -34.51 16.79 -1.15
N VAL A 9 -33.57 17.43 -0.43
CA VAL A 9 -32.48 18.24 -0.98
C VAL A 9 -31.45 17.39 -1.75
N LEU A 10 -31.28 16.12 -1.40
CA LEU A 10 -30.34 15.21 -2.09
C LEU A 10 -30.91 14.63 -3.39
N ARG A 11 -32.19 14.84 -3.69
CA ARG A 11 -32.88 14.37 -4.91
C ARG A 11 -33.04 15.48 -5.95
N ALA A 12 -32.60 16.71 -5.67
CA ALA A 12 -32.62 17.77 -6.66
C ALA A 12 -31.60 17.44 -7.77
N PRO A 13 -31.97 17.58 -9.05
CA PRO A 13 -31.01 17.38 -10.14
C PRO A 13 -29.87 18.38 -9.98
N VAL A 14 -28.62 17.87 -9.90
CA VAL A 14 -27.43 18.70 -9.89
C VAL A 14 -27.34 19.37 -11.24
N THR A 15 -27.64 20.65 -11.33
CA THR A 15 -27.35 21.45 -12.53
C THR A 15 -25.82 21.58 -12.62
N PRO A 16 -25.18 21.15 -13.71
CA PRO A 16 -23.75 21.35 -13.88
C PRO A 16 -23.45 22.85 -13.81
N ALA A 17 -22.69 23.28 -12.81
CA ALA A 17 -22.18 24.65 -12.79
C ALA A 17 -21.01 24.72 -13.77
N ASP A 18 -20.98 25.74 -14.63
CA ASP A 18 -19.82 26.00 -15.48
C ASP A 18 -18.60 26.23 -14.56
N PRO A 19 -17.46 25.59 -14.85
CA PRO A 19 -16.26 25.77 -14.04
C PRO A 19 -15.82 27.24 -14.11
N ASP A 20 -15.29 27.73 -12.99
CA ASP A 20 -14.67 29.05 -12.91
C ASP A 20 -13.77 29.29 -14.16
N PRO A 21 -13.97 30.37 -14.93
CA PRO A 21 -13.21 30.65 -16.15
C PRO A 21 -11.68 30.66 -15.91
N ALA A 22 -11.22 31.09 -14.74
CA ALA A 22 -9.81 31.07 -14.38
C ALA A 22 -9.29 29.65 -14.17
N PHE A 23 -10.07 28.78 -13.53
CA PHE A 23 -9.74 27.36 -13.37
C PHE A 23 -9.73 26.64 -14.73
N ALA A 24 -10.72 26.89 -15.59
CA ALA A 24 -10.78 26.31 -16.93
C ALA A 24 -9.59 26.74 -17.80
N ALA A 25 -9.17 28.01 -17.73
CA ALA A 25 -7.99 28.52 -18.42
C ALA A 25 -6.67 27.90 -17.92
N GLN A 26 -6.52 27.74 -16.59
CA GLN A 26 -5.35 27.09 -16.00
C GLN A 26 -5.27 25.61 -16.38
N LEU A 27 -6.40 24.90 -16.37
CA LEU A 27 -6.45 23.49 -16.77
C LEU A 27 -6.11 23.32 -18.25
N ARG A 28 -6.65 24.20 -19.12
CA ARG A 28 -6.35 24.20 -20.56
C ARG A 28 -4.85 24.46 -20.80
N ALA A 29 -4.25 25.47 -20.17
CA ALA A 29 -2.82 25.77 -20.28
C ALA A 29 -1.91 24.65 -19.72
N ARG A 30 -2.38 23.85 -18.77
CA ARG A 30 -1.68 22.64 -18.31
C ARG A 30 -1.76 21.50 -19.31
N LEU A 31 -2.91 21.29 -19.93
CA LEU A 31 -3.11 20.26 -20.94
C LEU A 31 -2.33 20.59 -22.22
N GLU A 32 -2.34 21.84 -22.68
CA GLU A 32 -1.55 22.28 -23.83
C GLU A 32 -0.05 22.06 -23.62
N ARG A 33 0.50 22.40 -22.42
CA ARG A 33 1.88 22.12 -22.08
C ARG A 33 2.23 20.63 -21.97
N ALA A 34 1.26 19.79 -21.61
CA ALA A 34 1.45 18.33 -21.54
C ALA A 34 1.38 17.69 -22.94
N LEU A 35 0.70 18.32 -23.89
CA LEU A 35 0.54 17.85 -25.26
C LEU A 35 1.63 18.40 -26.21
N ASP A 36 2.33 19.47 -25.83
CA ASP A 36 3.46 20.07 -26.59
C ASP A 36 4.81 19.38 -26.34
N LEU A 37 4.81 18.12 -25.89
CA LEU A 37 6.04 17.30 -25.87
C LEU A 37 6.47 17.04 -27.33
N PRO A 38 7.73 17.31 -27.70
CA PRO A 38 8.19 17.15 -29.07
C PRO A 38 8.01 15.70 -29.52
N GLU A 39 7.41 15.52 -30.70
CA GLU A 39 7.36 14.26 -31.43
C GLU A 39 8.76 13.72 -31.61
N GLY A 40 9.11 12.63 -30.94
CA GLY A 40 10.41 12.02 -31.11
C GLY A 40 10.92 11.14 -29.98
N VAL A 41 10.15 10.93 -28.90
CA VAL A 41 10.50 9.89 -27.94
C VAL A 41 9.90 8.57 -28.42
N ALA A 42 10.69 7.80 -29.16
CA ALA A 42 10.36 6.41 -29.46
C ALA A 42 10.09 5.68 -28.14
N VAL A 43 8.89 5.14 -28.01
CA VAL A 43 8.57 4.17 -26.96
C VAL A 43 9.46 2.97 -27.24
N SER A 44 10.62 2.95 -26.59
CA SER A 44 11.45 1.76 -26.55
C SER A 44 10.64 0.69 -25.86
N ASP A 45 10.35 -0.35 -26.59
CA ASP A 45 9.77 -1.62 -26.13
C ASP A 45 10.77 -2.24 -25.15
N THR A 46 10.84 -1.68 -23.95
CA THR A 46 11.66 -2.20 -22.86
C THR A 46 10.86 -3.35 -22.28
N ARG A 47 11.02 -4.52 -22.87
CA ARG A 47 10.87 -5.77 -22.12
C ARG A 47 11.68 -5.56 -20.84
N ALA A 48 11.00 -5.19 -19.79
CA ALA A 48 11.59 -5.10 -18.47
C ALA A 48 12.10 -6.49 -18.11
N THR A 49 13.39 -6.69 -18.30
CA THR A 49 14.10 -7.84 -17.74
C THR A 49 13.93 -7.66 -16.23
N MET A 50 13.11 -8.50 -15.62
CA MET A 50 12.93 -8.51 -14.17
C MET A 50 14.31 -8.71 -13.55
N GLN A 51 14.91 -7.63 -13.09
CA GLN A 51 16.11 -7.74 -12.28
C GLN A 51 15.71 -8.34 -10.93
N PRO A 52 16.50 -9.26 -10.37
CA PRO A 52 16.20 -9.84 -9.07
C PRO A 52 16.15 -8.72 -8.02
N HIS A 53 14.96 -8.47 -7.48
CA HIS A 53 14.76 -7.51 -6.42
C HIS A 53 15.30 -8.04 -5.10
N PRO A 54 15.76 -7.14 -4.23
CA PRO A 54 16.25 -7.53 -2.92
C PRO A 54 15.13 -8.15 -2.11
N ALA A 55 15.43 -9.31 -1.62
CA ALA A 55 14.57 -10.00 -0.68
C ALA A 55 14.39 -9.23 0.62
N PRO A 56 13.21 -9.29 1.26
CA PRO A 56 13.00 -8.72 2.58
C PRO A 56 14.02 -9.27 3.58
N VAL A 57 14.62 -8.38 4.37
CA VAL A 57 15.64 -8.73 5.35
C VAL A 57 14.98 -9.25 6.61
N ALA A 58 15.11 -10.54 6.90
CA ALA A 58 14.80 -11.04 8.23
C ALA A 58 15.81 -10.43 9.23
N ALA A 59 15.30 -9.84 10.32
CA ALA A 59 16.13 -9.27 11.36
C ALA A 59 17.10 -10.32 11.94
N THR A 60 18.38 -10.16 11.67
CA THR A 60 19.42 -10.93 12.36
C THR A 60 19.54 -10.31 13.75
N ARG A 61 19.13 -11.04 14.80
CA ARG A 61 19.31 -10.64 16.19
C ARG A 61 20.78 -10.36 16.47
N ARG A 62 21.15 -9.10 16.67
CA ARG A 62 22.32 -8.76 17.43
C ARG A 62 21.93 -8.89 18.90
N ARG A 63 22.57 -9.83 19.63
CA ARG A 63 22.52 -9.90 21.09
C ARG A 63 23.12 -8.61 21.64
N GLY A 64 22.34 -7.87 22.41
CA GLY A 64 22.87 -6.78 23.23
C GLY A 64 21.95 -5.57 23.30
N ALA A 65 20.80 -5.67 23.95
CA ALA A 65 20.14 -4.63 24.75
C ALA A 65 18.88 -5.26 25.38
N ALA A 66 18.57 -4.90 26.62
CA ALA A 66 17.56 -5.50 27.47
C ALA A 66 16.22 -5.75 26.75
N GLU A 67 15.85 -7.03 26.62
CA GLU A 67 14.53 -7.48 26.20
C GLU A 67 13.52 -7.07 27.28
N THR A 68 12.69 -6.08 26.98
CA THR A 68 11.40 -5.97 27.67
C THR A 68 10.50 -7.09 27.13
N ALA A 69 9.84 -7.82 28.01
CA ALA A 69 9.14 -9.08 27.79
C ALA A 69 7.88 -9.03 26.92
N ASP A 70 7.82 -8.16 25.91
CA ASP A 70 6.63 -7.94 25.07
C ASP A 70 6.87 -8.25 23.57
N ASP A 71 8.02 -8.78 23.19
CA ASP A 71 8.40 -9.15 21.83
C ASP A 71 8.36 -10.67 21.58
N ALA A 72 7.33 -11.37 22.05
CA ALA A 72 7.09 -12.74 21.65
C ALA A 72 6.61 -12.75 20.19
N PRO A 73 7.37 -13.32 19.23
CA PRO A 73 6.98 -13.36 17.83
C PRO A 73 5.84 -14.36 17.64
N GLY A 74 4.63 -13.86 17.35
CA GLY A 74 3.48 -14.69 16.98
C GLY A 74 2.16 -14.38 17.66
N GLY A 75 2.10 -13.50 18.66
CA GLY A 75 0.85 -12.98 19.20
C GLY A 75 0.37 -11.78 18.37
N ALA A 76 -0.93 -11.71 18.03
CA ALA A 76 -1.52 -10.50 17.47
C ALA A 76 -1.41 -9.40 18.52
N ARG A 77 -0.48 -8.47 18.31
CA ARG A 77 -0.37 -7.26 19.13
C ARG A 77 -1.34 -6.19 18.67
N ALA A 78 -1.74 -5.30 19.57
CA ALA A 78 -2.49 -4.13 19.18
C ALA A 78 -1.69 -3.29 18.16
N PRO A 79 -2.35 -2.70 17.13
CA PRO A 79 -1.71 -1.81 16.18
C PRO A 79 -1.02 -0.64 16.89
N ARG A 80 0.19 -0.28 16.47
CA ARG A 80 0.99 0.80 17.03
C ARG A 80 1.23 1.89 16.00
N GLN A 81 1.64 3.06 16.47
CA GLN A 81 2.13 4.17 15.65
C GLN A 81 3.10 3.64 14.57
N GLY A 82 2.81 3.93 13.30
CA GLY A 82 3.63 3.54 12.15
C GLY A 82 3.34 2.16 11.55
N ASP A 83 2.47 1.35 12.15
CA ASP A 83 2.03 0.08 11.52
C ASP A 83 1.16 0.35 10.30
N ILE A 84 1.16 -0.58 9.34
CA ILE A 84 0.22 -0.54 8.22
C ILE A 84 -1.09 -1.18 8.68
N GLY A 85 -2.09 -0.34 8.96
CA GLY A 85 -3.40 -0.78 9.44
C GLY A 85 -4.37 -1.19 8.34
N TYR A 86 -4.13 -0.73 7.12
CA TYR A 86 -4.90 -1.06 5.91
C TYR A 86 -4.02 -0.88 4.68
N ALA A 87 -4.24 -1.70 3.66
CA ALA A 87 -3.58 -1.56 2.38
C ALA A 87 -4.58 -1.72 1.22
N SER A 88 -4.40 -0.97 0.13
CA SER A 88 -5.23 -1.11 -1.06
C SER A 88 -4.35 -1.14 -2.31
N LEU A 89 -4.44 -2.23 -3.07
CA LEU A 89 -3.75 -2.30 -4.34
C LEU A 89 -4.50 -1.44 -5.36
N GLN A 90 -3.84 -0.43 -5.86
CA GLN A 90 -4.33 0.39 -6.97
C GLN A 90 -4.12 -0.37 -8.27
N VAL A 91 -5.16 -0.46 -9.11
CA VAL A 91 -5.14 -1.26 -10.34
C VAL A 91 -5.86 -0.53 -11.49
N PRO A 92 -5.51 -0.79 -12.75
CA PRO A 92 -6.21 -0.21 -13.89
C PRO A 92 -7.67 -0.71 -13.98
N ASP A 93 -7.87 -2.01 -13.99
CA ASP A 93 -9.18 -2.66 -14.13
C ASP A 93 -9.53 -3.47 -12.87
N ILE A 94 -10.55 -3.00 -12.14
CA ILE A 94 -10.99 -3.61 -10.89
C ILE A 94 -11.63 -5.00 -11.10
N ALA A 95 -12.30 -5.23 -12.23
CA ALA A 95 -12.97 -6.50 -12.48
C ALA A 95 -11.94 -7.59 -12.78
N ARG A 96 -10.94 -7.28 -13.60
CA ARG A 96 -9.81 -8.18 -13.88
C ARG A 96 -9.02 -8.49 -12.60
N ALA A 97 -8.67 -7.47 -11.82
CA ALA A 97 -7.96 -7.65 -10.55
C ALA A 97 -8.78 -8.51 -9.57
N THR A 98 -10.09 -8.28 -9.47
CA THR A 98 -10.98 -9.09 -8.62
C THR A 98 -10.93 -10.56 -9.03
N ALA A 99 -11.05 -10.88 -10.31
CA ALA A 99 -11.00 -12.25 -10.82
C ALA A 99 -9.63 -12.88 -10.57
N PHE A 100 -8.54 -12.14 -10.85
CA PHE A 100 -7.18 -12.61 -10.67
C PHE A 100 -6.87 -12.98 -9.20
N TYR A 101 -7.08 -12.05 -8.27
CA TYR A 101 -6.74 -12.29 -6.86
C TYR A 101 -7.70 -13.27 -6.17
N THR A 102 -8.95 -13.40 -6.66
CA THR A 102 -9.82 -14.53 -6.26
C THR A 102 -9.20 -15.86 -6.68
N ALA A 103 -8.71 -15.98 -7.92
CA ALA A 103 -8.10 -17.21 -8.40
C ALA A 103 -6.78 -17.57 -7.68
N VAL A 104 -5.98 -16.54 -7.34
CA VAL A 104 -4.66 -16.73 -6.72
C VAL A 104 -4.74 -17.01 -5.22
N PHE A 105 -5.54 -16.22 -4.48
CA PHE A 105 -5.60 -16.25 -3.01
C PHE A 105 -6.93 -16.78 -2.46
N GLY A 106 -7.95 -16.93 -3.28
CA GLY A 106 -9.31 -17.21 -2.79
C GLY A 106 -9.95 -16.00 -2.10
N TRP A 107 -9.52 -14.77 -2.40
CA TRP A 107 -10.08 -13.59 -1.77
C TRP A 107 -11.58 -13.47 -2.02
N ALA A 108 -12.33 -13.28 -0.91
CA ALA A 108 -13.74 -12.92 -0.94
C ALA A 108 -13.87 -11.41 -0.70
N TYR A 109 -14.70 -10.77 -1.51
CA TYR A 109 -14.85 -9.33 -1.49
C TYR A 109 -16.17 -8.91 -0.89
N GLU A 110 -16.14 -7.89 -0.02
CA GLU A 110 -17.34 -7.24 0.45
C GLU A 110 -17.78 -6.14 -0.53
N PRO A 111 -19.11 -5.92 -0.65
CA PRO A 111 -19.64 -4.83 -1.45
C PRO A 111 -19.12 -3.47 -0.95
N SER A 112 -18.78 -2.59 -1.88
CA SER A 112 -18.43 -1.19 -1.63
C SER A 112 -19.46 -0.27 -2.28
N HIS A 113 -19.69 0.90 -1.68
CA HIS A 113 -20.52 1.94 -2.30
C HIS A 113 -19.88 2.54 -3.56
N ASP A 114 -18.55 2.53 -3.64
CA ASP A 114 -17.82 2.94 -4.84
C ASP A 114 -17.57 1.71 -5.71
N PRO A 115 -18.04 1.70 -6.98
CA PRO A 115 -17.84 0.58 -7.90
C PRO A 115 -16.36 0.30 -8.21
N ARG A 116 -15.48 1.28 -7.99
CA ARG A 116 -14.03 1.14 -8.15
C ARG A 116 -13.34 0.49 -6.96
N ALA A 117 -14.05 0.27 -5.86
CA ALA A 117 -13.48 -0.30 -4.63
C ALA A 117 -13.93 -1.74 -4.40
N ARG A 118 -13.02 -2.55 -3.85
CA ARG A 118 -13.31 -3.87 -3.28
C ARG A 118 -12.61 -3.99 -1.94
N GLN A 119 -13.29 -4.57 -0.95
CA GLN A 119 -12.73 -4.78 0.38
C GLN A 119 -12.50 -6.27 0.63
N VAL A 120 -11.37 -6.60 1.24
CA VAL A 120 -10.97 -7.96 1.64
C VAL A 120 -10.70 -7.95 3.15
N PRO A 121 -11.76 -8.02 3.98
CA PRO A 121 -11.60 -7.87 5.44
C PRO A 121 -11.01 -9.09 6.12
N ALA A 122 -11.04 -10.26 5.47
CA ALA A 122 -10.63 -11.53 6.05
C ALA A 122 -9.11 -11.77 6.09
N VAL A 123 -8.30 -10.83 5.58
CA VAL A 123 -6.84 -10.89 5.56
C VAL A 123 -6.21 -9.89 6.52
N THR A 124 -4.95 -10.07 6.86
CA THR A 124 -4.24 -9.24 7.84
C THR A 124 -3.06 -8.48 7.18
N PRO A 125 -3.00 -7.13 7.35
CA PRO A 125 -4.10 -6.26 7.74
C PRO A 125 -5.26 -6.35 6.74
N PRO A 126 -6.44 -5.79 7.03
CA PRO A 126 -7.51 -5.67 6.04
C PRO A 126 -7.01 -4.98 4.77
N GLN A 127 -7.41 -5.49 3.63
CA GLN A 127 -6.93 -5.02 2.34
C GLN A 127 -8.07 -4.65 1.41
N GLY A 128 -7.75 -4.04 0.28
CA GLY A 128 -8.69 -3.73 -0.78
C GLY A 128 -8.04 -3.62 -2.15
N LEU A 129 -8.89 -3.45 -3.15
CA LEU A 129 -8.51 -3.05 -4.52
C LEU A 129 -9.16 -1.72 -4.83
N TRP A 130 -8.45 -0.87 -5.59
CA TRP A 130 -8.94 0.40 -6.07
C TRP A 130 -8.69 0.54 -7.57
N GLY A 131 -9.75 0.50 -8.36
CA GLY A 131 -9.70 0.50 -9.83
C GLY A 131 -9.60 1.89 -10.45
N GLY A 132 -9.37 1.90 -11.77
CA GLY A 132 -9.33 3.13 -12.58
C GLY A 132 -8.02 3.90 -12.45
N GLN A 133 -6.94 3.25 -12.03
CA GLN A 133 -5.62 3.86 -11.87
C GLN A 133 -4.78 3.66 -13.14
N SER A 134 -3.97 4.67 -13.47
CA SER A 134 -3.05 4.55 -14.62
C SER A 134 -1.85 3.66 -14.33
N ARG A 135 -1.53 3.45 -13.06
CA ARG A 135 -0.41 2.62 -12.58
C ARG A 135 -0.82 1.82 -11.37
N SER A 136 -0.17 0.68 -11.21
CA SER A 136 -0.37 -0.17 -10.04
C SER A 136 0.65 0.13 -8.97
N THR A 137 0.18 0.35 -7.74
CA THR A 137 0.98 0.52 -6.53
C THR A 137 0.15 0.14 -5.32
N LEU A 138 0.80 -0.21 -4.23
CA LEU A 138 0.10 -0.43 -2.97
C LEU A 138 -0.06 0.91 -2.23
N PHE A 139 -1.31 1.33 -2.05
CA PHE A 139 -1.64 2.42 -1.14
C PHE A 139 -1.67 1.88 0.29
N CYS A 140 -1.00 2.57 1.23
CA CYS A 140 -0.95 2.18 2.64
C CYS A 140 -1.63 3.24 3.52
N ALA A 141 -2.43 2.78 4.49
CA ALA A 141 -2.91 3.61 5.59
C ALA A 141 -2.15 3.24 6.87
N TYR A 142 -1.40 4.20 7.39
CA TYR A 142 -0.56 4.01 8.57
C TYR A 142 -1.32 4.36 9.85
N VAL A 143 -1.21 3.50 10.83
CA VAL A 143 -1.77 3.74 12.17
C VAL A 143 -1.02 4.90 12.83
N VAL A 144 -1.77 5.83 13.41
CA VAL A 144 -1.24 6.94 14.20
C VAL A 144 -2.04 7.10 15.48
N ASP A 145 -1.37 7.54 16.55
CA ASP A 145 -2.03 7.77 17.84
C ASP A 145 -2.93 9.02 17.81
N ASP A 146 -2.55 10.02 17.01
CA ASP A 146 -3.26 11.28 16.82
C ASP A 146 -3.18 11.72 15.35
N ALA A 147 -4.32 11.67 14.66
CA ALA A 147 -4.40 12.01 13.23
C ALA A 147 -4.19 13.51 12.97
N VAL A 148 -4.61 14.39 13.89
CA VAL A 148 -4.41 15.84 13.74
C VAL A 148 -2.93 16.18 13.86
N ALA A 149 -2.26 15.65 14.88
CA ALA A 149 -0.82 15.82 15.05
C ALA A 149 -0.02 15.18 13.89
N ALA A 150 -0.46 14.02 13.38
CA ALA A 150 0.18 13.38 12.23
C ALA A 150 0.07 14.23 10.96
N VAL A 151 -1.11 14.80 10.66
CA VAL A 151 -1.30 15.75 9.54
C VAL A 151 -0.38 16.94 9.67
N ALA A 152 -0.23 17.51 10.87
CA ALA A 152 0.69 18.62 11.10
C ALA A 152 2.15 18.21 10.80
N ARG A 153 2.58 16.99 11.21
CA ARG A 153 3.92 16.45 10.90
C ARG A 153 4.13 16.24 9.39
N VAL A 154 3.12 15.72 8.68
CA VAL A 154 3.18 15.56 7.21
C VAL A 154 3.46 16.90 6.53
N ARG A 155 2.69 17.93 6.89
CA ARG A 155 2.85 19.27 6.32
C ARG A 155 4.21 19.89 6.68
N ALA A 156 4.66 19.72 7.92
CA ALA A 156 5.96 20.22 8.40
C ALA A 156 7.14 19.49 7.72
N ALA A 157 6.99 18.20 7.34
CA ALA A 157 8.01 17.44 6.63
C ALA A 157 8.01 17.68 5.11
N GLY A 158 7.20 18.61 4.60
CA GLY A 158 7.15 18.97 3.17
C GLY A 158 6.15 18.16 2.34
N GLY A 159 5.35 17.30 2.97
CA GLY A 159 4.24 16.60 2.32
C GLY A 159 2.96 17.44 2.28
N GLN A 160 1.91 16.86 1.72
CA GLN A 160 0.57 17.42 1.69
C GLN A 160 -0.39 16.52 2.44
N ALA A 161 -1.37 17.08 3.13
CA ALA A 161 -2.40 16.34 3.83
C ALA A 161 -3.72 17.11 3.84
N GLY A 162 -4.83 16.37 3.63
CA GLY A 162 -6.17 16.85 3.93
C GLY A 162 -6.40 16.96 5.43
N ASP A 163 -7.54 17.54 5.83
CA ASP A 163 -7.94 17.54 7.23
C ASP A 163 -8.49 16.13 7.60
N PRO A 164 -8.27 15.67 8.86
CA PRO A 164 -8.78 14.40 9.30
C PRO A 164 -10.31 14.33 9.24
N ILE A 165 -10.83 13.31 8.58
CA ILE A 165 -12.27 13.06 8.44
C ILE A 165 -12.66 11.89 9.32
N ARG A 166 -13.75 12.04 10.08
CA ARG A 166 -14.30 10.95 10.91
C ARG A 166 -15.00 9.93 10.02
N ARG A 167 -14.60 8.67 10.21
CA ARG A 167 -15.19 7.49 9.58
C ARG A 167 -15.67 6.52 10.66
N PRO A 168 -16.52 5.52 10.35
CA PRO A 168 -16.93 4.51 11.31
C PRO A 168 -15.77 3.77 11.99
N TYR A 169 -14.64 3.67 11.29
CA TYR A 169 -13.43 2.97 11.73
C TYR A 169 -12.34 3.92 12.29
N GLY A 170 -12.63 5.21 12.51
CA GLY A 170 -11.70 6.16 13.14
C GLY A 170 -11.57 7.49 12.41
N LEU A 171 -10.50 8.24 12.70
CA LEU A 171 -10.11 9.45 11.98
C LEU A 171 -9.11 9.08 10.87
N VAL A 172 -9.34 9.56 9.65
CA VAL A 172 -8.48 9.29 8.49
C VAL A 172 -8.18 10.58 7.76
N ALA A 173 -6.94 10.77 7.33
CA ALA A 173 -6.56 11.85 6.44
C ALA A 173 -5.74 11.29 5.27
N ASP A 174 -6.13 11.67 4.04
CA ASP A 174 -5.36 11.39 2.84
C ASP A 174 -4.15 12.32 2.78
N CYS A 175 -3.01 11.76 2.43
CA CYS A 175 -1.71 12.43 2.45
C CYS A 175 -0.91 12.12 1.19
N THR A 176 0.06 12.99 0.91
CA THR A 176 1.11 12.78 -0.08
C THR A 176 2.44 13.11 0.58
N ASP A 177 3.45 12.25 0.42
CA ASP A 177 4.78 12.53 0.94
C ASP A 177 5.50 13.61 0.11
N ASP A 178 6.71 13.96 0.50
CA ASP A 178 7.52 14.98 -0.16
C ASP A 178 8.07 14.57 -1.55
N GLN A 179 7.84 13.31 -1.96
CA GLN A 179 8.21 12.77 -3.27
C GLN A 179 6.99 12.40 -4.13
N GLY A 180 5.77 12.69 -3.65
CA GLY A 180 4.52 12.49 -4.39
C GLY A 180 3.84 11.14 -4.17
N THR A 181 4.29 10.33 -3.20
CA THR A 181 3.65 9.05 -2.87
C THR A 181 2.37 9.27 -2.08
N LEU A 182 1.27 8.69 -2.55
CA LEU A 182 -0.02 8.74 -1.87
C LEU A 182 -0.08 7.74 -0.71
N PHE A 183 -0.57 8.18 0.44
CA PHE A 183 -0.82 7.34 1.62
C PHE A 183 -1.94 7.94 2.48
N ALA A 184 -2.35 7.26 3.54
CA ALA A 184 -3.21 7.85 4.55
C ALA A 184 -2.62 7.69 5.95
N VAL A 185 -3.00 8.59 6.87
CA VAL A 185 -2.87 8.36 8.30
C VAL A 185 -4.22 7.99 8.88
N HIS A 186 -4.23 7.01 9.78
CA HIS A 186 -5.43 6.44 10.36
C HIS A 186 -5.29 6.33 11.88
N GLN A 187 -6.15 7.03 12.60
CA GLN A 187 -6.29 6.89 14.05
C GLN A 187 -7.51 6.00 14.34
N PRO A 188 -7.30 4.76 14.82
CA PRO A 188 -8.40 3.87 15.17
C PRO A 188 -9.27 4.43 16.28
N PRO A 189 -10.54 4.02 16.41
CA PRO A 189 -11.40 4.43 17.52
C PRO A 189 -10.97 3.70 18.81
N GLY A 190 -10.45 4.44 19.79
CA GLY A 190 -10.03 3.92 21.11
C GLY A 190 -8.70 3.15 21.07
N ALA A 191 -8.24 2.70 22.26
CA ALA A 191 -7.15 1.74 22.33
C ALA A 191 -7.67 0.42 21.74
N GLY A 192 -7.27 0.11 20.51
CA GLY A 192 -7.75 -1.05 19.78
C GLY A 192 -7.51 -2.32 20.58
N ALA A 193 -8.58 -3.07 20.86
CA ALA A 193 -8.43 -4.43 21.33
C ALA A 193 -7.61 -5.19 20.29
N ALA A 194 -6.54 -5.84 20.73
CA ALA A 194 -5.79 -6.74 19.86
C ALA A 194 -6.79 -7.74 19.25
N SER A 195 -6.91 -7.76 17.94
CA SER A 195 -7.67 -8.82 17.29
C SER A 195 -7.02 -10.14 17.68
N PRO A 196 -7.79 -11.16 18.14
CA PRO A 196 -7.22 -12.46 18.42
C PRO A 196 -6.41 -12.90 17.20
N GLY A 197 -5.19 -13.38 17.42
CA GLY A 197 -4.30 -13.81 16.35
C GLY A 197 -5.00 -14.81 15.44
N ALA A 198 -5.52 -14.37 14.32
CA ALA A 198 -6.03 -15.26 13.30
C ALA A 198 -4.85 -16.07 12.75
N ALA A 199 -5.08 -17.37 12.49
CA ALA A 199 -4.07 -18.16 11.79
C ALA A 199 -3.68 -17.48 10.48
N ALA A 200 -2.39 -17.47 10.16
CA ALA A 200 -1.89 -16.88 8.93
C ALA A 200 -2.55 -17.53 7.70
N ARG A 201 -2.96 -16.70 6.75
CA ARG A 201 -3.74 -17.11 5.57
C ARG A 201 -3.04 -16.72 4.28
N ASP A 202 -3.37 -17.44 3.20
CA ASP A 202 -2.99 -17.01 1.85
C ASP A 202 -3.55 -15.61 1.59
N GLY A 203 -2.70 -14.70 1.09
CA GLY A 203 -3.06 -13.31 0.81
C GLY A 203 -2.90 -12.34 1.99
N ASP A 204 -2.47 -12.79 3.18
CA ASP A 204 -2.04 -11.87 4.24
C ASP A 204 -0.81 -11.09 3.77
N LEU A 205 -0.79 -9.79 4.05
CA LEU A 205 0.33 -8.92 3.71
C LEU A 205 1.51 -9.19 4.67
N ALA A 206 2.57 -9.78 4.16
CA ALA A 206 3.73 -10.18 4.96
C ALA A 206 4.83 -9.11 4.98
N TYR A 207 4.97 -8.38 3.87
CA TYR A 207 6.02 -7.39 3.69
C TYR A 207 5.61 -6.35 2.65
N VAL A 208 6.13 -5.12 2.77
CA VAL A 208 6.01 -4.09 1.74
C VAL A 208 7.39 -3.56 1.38
N THR A 209 7.71 -3.55 0.08
CA THR A 209 8.89 -2.87 -0.45
C THR A 209 8.49 -1.49 -0.96
N PHE A 210 9.00 -0.44 -0.33
CA PHE A 210 8.88 0.92 -0.83
C PHE A 210 10.07 1.23 -1.74
N GLU A 211 9.82 1.30 -3.03
CA GLU A 211 10.78 1.78 -4.02
C GLU A 211 10.63 3.29 -4.14
N VAL A 212 11.69 4.04 -3.90
CA VAL A 212 11.64 5.51 -3.84
C VAL A 212 12.75 6.15 -4.68
N VAL A 213 12.54 7.39 -5.09
CA VAL A 213 13.56 8.12 -5.86
C VAL A 213 14.77 8.46 -4.98
N ASP A 214 14.51 9.02 -3.80
CA ASP A 214 15.53 9.43 -2.81
C ASP A 214 15.25 8.77 -1.47
N SER A 215 16.05 7.75 -1.13
CA SER A 215 15.90 7.00 0.12
C SER A 215 16.16 7.85 1.36
N ARG A 216 17.07 8.84 1.28
CA ARG A 216 17.38 9.72 2.40
C ARG A 216 16.17 10.60 2.72
N ARG A 217 15.59 11.25 1.71
CA ARG A 217 14.38 12.08 1.89
C ARG A 217 13.23 11.26 2.43
N ALA A 218 12.99 10.04 1.88
CA ALA A 218 11.94 9.15 2.37
C ALA A 218 12.16 8.77 3.86
N ARG A 219 13.39 8.46 4.26
CA ARG A 219 13.70 8.11 5.67
C ARG A 219 13.51 9.31 6.60
N ASP A 220 13.94 10.49 6.18
CA ASP A 220 13.76 11.71 6.96
C ASP A 220 12.26 12.03 7.11
N PHE A 221 11.48 11.91 6.01
CA PHE A 221 10.05 12.15 6.01
C PHE A 221 9.28 11.16 6.91
N TYR A 222 9.40 9.85 6.64
CA TYR A 222 8.66 8.85 7.40
C TYR A 222 9.14 8.70 8.85
N GLY A 223 10.43 9.02 9.11
CA GLY A 223 10.95 9.17 10.46
C GLY A 223 10.24 10.28 11.24
N ALA A 224 10.07 11.45 10.63
CA ALA A 224 9.39 12.59 11.24
C ALA A 224 7.88 12.37 11.40
N VAL A 225 7.23 11.75 10.40
CA VAL A 225 5.76 11.60 10.37
C VAL A 225 5.27 10.42 11.21
N LEU A 226 5.90 9.25 11.04
CA LEU A 226 5.46 7.98 11.62
C LEU A 226 6.32 7.50 12.79
N GLY A 227 7.49 8.13 13.01
CA GLY A 227 8.46 7.67 13.99
C GLY A 227 9.26 6.44 13.54
N TRP A 228 9.29 6.16 12.24
CA TRP A 228 10.03 5.03 11.72
C TRP A 228 11.53 5.18 11.95
N ARG A 229 12.16 4.08 12.32
CA ARG A 229 13.61 3.93 12.38
C ARG A 229 14.06 2.98 11.28
N PHE A 230 15.25 3.19 10.78
CA PHE A 230 15.77 2.45 9.64
C PHE A 230 17.13 1.83 9.97
N ALA A 231 17.28 0.54 9.66
CA ALA A 231 18.55 -0.15 9.66
C ALA A 231 19.01 -0.40 8.21
N PRO A 232 20.34 -0.42 7.95
CA PRO A 232 20.85 -0.79 6.62
C PRO A 232 20.34 -2.16 6.18
N GLY A 233 19.83 -2.24 4.94
CA GLY A 233 19.44 -3.48 4.28
C GLY A 233 20.63 -4.22 3.68
N ARG A 234 20.33 -5.27 2.90
CA ARG A 234 21.36 -6.11 2.26
C ARG A 234 21.83 -5.60 0.92
N ILE A 235 21.08 -4.69 0.31
CA ILE A 235 21.39 -4.11 -0.99
C ILE A 235 21.91 -2.68 -0.83
N ALA A 236 22.60 -2.22 -1.86
CA ALA A 236 22.99 -0.82 -1.94
C ALA A 236 21.75 0.06 -1.87
N ASP A 237 21.78 1.10 -1.04
CA ASP A 237 20.67 2.01 -0.76
C ASP A 237 19.34 1.33 -0.34
N GLY A 238 19.45 0.14 0.27
CA GLY A 238 18.34 -0.59 0.86
C GLY A 238 18.28 -0.39 2.37
N TRP A 239 17.08 -0.25 2.91
CA TRP A 239 16.80 0.05 4.30
C TRP A 239 15.67 -0.80 4.83
N GLN A 240 15.82 -1.34 6.02
CA GLN A 240 14.76 -2.03 6.75
C GLN A 240 14.06 -1.06 7.68
N VAL A 241 12.75 -1.05 7.67
CA VAL A 241 11.94 -0.32 8.67
C VAL A 241 11.85 -1.18 9.93
N GLU A 242 12.28 -0.63 11.08
CA GLU A 242 12.29 -1.37 12.35
C GLU A 242 10.92 -1.33 13.03
N GLY A 243 10.47 -2.48 13.52
CA GLY A 243 9.34 -2.59 14.44
C GLY A 243 7.95 -2.40 13.82
N THR A 244 7.82 -2.30 12.49
CA THR A 244 6.51 -2.20 11.82
C THR A 244 5.84 -3.55 11.60
N THR A 245 4.53 -3.54 11.55
CA THR A 245 3.69 -4.69 11.17
C THR A 245 2.70 -4.24 10.08
N PRO A 246 2.65 -4.94 8.92
CA PRO A 246 3.63 -5.91 8.43
C PRO A 246 5.04 -5.33 8.34
N MET A 247 6.04 -6.20 8.22
CA MET A 247 7.42 -5.75 7.98
C MET A 247 7.52 -4.93 6.71
N ALA A 248 8.45 -3.98 6.66
CA ALA A 248 8.64 -3.13 5.51
C ALA A 248 10.11 -2.84 5.25
N GLY A 249 10.43 -2.52 4.02
CA GLY A 249 11.74 -2.03 3.62
C GLY A 249 11.62 -0.97 2.55
N LEU A 250 12.71 -0.23 2.38
CA LEU A 250 12.80 0.87 1.44
C LEU A 250 14.06 0.72 0.60
N SER A 251 13.96 0.96 -0.69
CA SER A 251 15.12 1.04 -1.59
C SER A 251 15.08 2.33 -2.41
N GLY A 252 16.22 2.99 -2.50
CA GLY A 252 16.38 4.23 -3.25
C GLY A 252 16.89 4.02 -4.67
N GLY A 253 17.00 5.13 -5.42
CA GLY A 253 17.53 5.14 -6.78
C GLY A 253 16.57 4.70 -7.87
N HIS A 254 15.27 4.60 -7.58
CA HIS A 254 14.24 4.30 -8.57
C HIS A 254 13.83 5.56 -9.33
N SER A 255 13.38 5.39 -10.58
CA SER A 255 12.93 6.52 -11.42
C SER A 255 11.63 7.15 -10.93
N GLU A 256 10.81 6.37 -10.23
CA GLU A 256 9.55 6.80 -9.63
C GLU A 256 9.23 5.98 -8.38
N ALA A 257 8.43 6.57 -7.49
CA ALA A 257 8.06 5.90 -6.26
C ALA A 257 6.92 4.89 -6.49
N THR A 258 7.05 3.72 -5.87
CA THR A 258 5.99 2.69 -5.84
C THR A 258 6.11 1.83 -4.59
N ALA A 259 5.02 1.22 -4.17
CA ALA A 259 5.02 0.22 -3.11
C ALA A 259 4.60 -1.14 -3.67
N VAL A 260 5.43 -2.15 -3.42
CA VAL A 260 5.25 -3.51 -3.94
C VAL A 260 4.94 -4.45 -2.77
N PRO A 261 3.76 -5.09 -2.73
CA PRO A 261 3.39 -6.01 -1.66
C PRO A 261 4.09 -7.36 -1.79
N MET A 262 4.36 -8.00 -0.65
CA MET A 262 4.60 -9.43 -0.57
C MET A 262 3.44 -10.08 0.21
N TRP A 263 2.76 -11.00 -0.44
CA TRP A 263 1.70 -11.77 0.21
C TRP A 263 2.17 -13.15 0.63
N ARG A 264 1.72 -13.54 1.82
CA ARG A 264 1.94 -14.90 2.35
C ARG A 264 1.13 -15.91 1.54
N VAL A 265 1.73 -17.09 1.32
CA VAL A 265 1.04 -18.29 0.84
C VAL A 265 1.53 -19.52 1.60
N ALA A 266 0.66 -20.49 1.80
CA ALA A 266 1.01 -21.76 2.46
C ALA A 266 1.86 -22.66 1.56
N ASP A 267 1.57 -22.67 0.26
CA ASP A 267 2.32 -23.44 -0.76
C ASP A 267 2.67 -22.52 -1.93
N LEU A 268 3.95 -22.12 -1.99
CA LEU A 268 4.44 -21.21 -3.02
C LEU A 268 4.40 -21.80 -4.41
N ARG A 269 4.69 -23.10 -4.57
CA ARG A 269 4.68 -23.74 -5.90
C ARG A 269 3.27 -23.80 -6.48
N ALA A 270 2.30 -24.18 -5.65
CA ALA A 270 0.89 -24.14 -6.03
C ALA A 270 0.42 -22.73 -6.35
N ALA A 271 0.81 -21.72 -5.53
CA ALA A 271 0.46 -20.33 -5.76
C ALA A 271 1.04 -19.76 -7.06
N VAL A 272 2.32 -20.06 -7.38
CA VAL A 272 2.94 -19.72 -8.68
C VAL A 272 2.17 -20.35 -9.85
N GLY A 273 1.71 -21.59 -9.69
CA GLY A 273 0.85 -22.24 -10.69
C GLY A 273 -0.47 -21.49 -10.89
N ARG A 274 -1.13 -21.03 -9.79
CA ARG A 274 -2.37 -20.24 -9.86
C ARG A 274 -2.16 -18.87 -10.54
N VAL A 275 -1.04 -18.18 -10.22
CA VAL A 275 -0.69 -16.90 -10.86
C VAL A 275 -0.59 -17.08 -12.39
N ARG A 276 0.15 -18.08 -12.85
CA ARG A 276 0.32 -18.36 -14.29
C ARG A 276 -0.98 -18.77 -14.97
N ALA A 277 -1.78 -19.60 -14.30
CA ALA A 277 -3.08 -20.02 -14.79
C ALA A 277 -4.10 -18.86 -14.88
N ALA A 278 -3.99 -17.86 -14.02
CA ALA A 278 -4.81 -16.64 -14.05
C ALA A 278 -4.32 -15.58 -15.06
N GLY A 279 -3.29 -15.91 -15.88
CA GLY A 279 -2.76 -14.99 -16.90
C GLY A 279 -1.66 -14.05 -16.42
N GLY A 280 -1.22 -14.17 -15.18
CA GLY A 280 -0.07 -13.44 -14.66
C GLY A 280 1.27 -14.10 -14.98
N THR A 281 2.36 -13.49 -14.53
CA THR A 281 3.71 -14.02 -14.63
C THR A 281 4.29 -14.28 -13.25
N ALA A 282 5.14 -15.30 -13.13
CA ALA A 282 5.86 -15.61 -11.89
C ALA A 282 7.21 -16.26 -12.22
N THR A 283 8.24 -15.89 -11.43
CA THR A 283 9.53 -16.59 -11.46
C THR A 283 9.39 -17.99 -10.84
N GLU A 284 10.41 -18.83 -11.03
CA GLU A 284 10.52 -20.04 -10.24
C GLU A 284 10.78 -19.69 -8.76
N PRO A 285 10.23 -20.47 -7.82
CA PRO A 285 10.50 -20.31 -6.40
C PRO A 285 12.00 -20.36 -6.10
N ARG A 286 12.50 -19.38 -5.34
CA ARG A 286 13.88 -19.36 -4.86
C ARG A 286 13.93 -19.38 -3.33
N GLN A 287 14.98 -20.05 -2.81
CA GLN A 287 15.21 -20.13 -1.37
C GLN A 287 15.87 -18.85 -0.87
N GLU A 288 15.27 -18.26 0.14
CA GLU A 288 15.81 -17.12 0.90
C GLU A 288 16.00 -17.51 2.37
N PRO A 289 16.80 -16.76 3.14
CA PRO A 289 17.02 -17.08 4.56
C PRO A 289 15.76 -17.14 5.43
N TYR A 290 14.68 -16.50 4.99
CA TYR A 290 13.40 -16.40 5.69
C TYR A 290 12.29 -17.30 5.10
N GLY A 291 12.56 -18.04 4.01
CA GLY A 291 11.59 -18.92 3.37
C GLY A 291 11.74 -18.97 1.86
N LEU A 292 10.73 -19.49 1.19
CA LEU A 292 10.66 -19.49 -0.28
C LEU A 292 9.98 -18.22 -0.79
N THR A 293 10.48 -17.65 -1.90
CA THR A 293 9.87 -16.48 -2.55
C THR A 293 9.78 -16.64 -4.06
N ALA A 294 8.85 -15.89 -4.68
CA ALA A 294 8.75 -15.72 -6.11
C ALA A 294 8.35 -14.29 -6.45
N ASP A 295 8.94 -13.73 -7.51
CA ASP A 295 8.55 -12.45 -8.07
C ASP A 295 7.40 -12.68 -9.06
N CYS A 296 6.34 -11.87 -8.95
CA CYS A 296 5.12 -12.05 -9.72
C CYS A 296 4.63 -10.73 -10.31
N ALA A 297 3.82 -10.84 -11.36
CA ALA A 297 2.96 -9.76 -11.81
C ALA A 297 1.58 -10.35 -12.16
N ASP A 298 0.53 -9.57 -11.91
CA ASP A 298 -0.82 -9.96 -12.31
C ASP A 298 -1.02 -9.82 -13.84
N ASP A 299 -2.20 -10.13 -14.31
CA ASP A 299 -2.56 -10.06 -15.73
C ASP A 299 -2.62 -8.63 -16.29
N GLN A 300 -2.45 -7.61 -15.42
CA GLN A 300 -2.39 -6.18 -15.78
C GLN A 300 -0.98 -5.60 -15.60
N GLY A 301 -0.01 -6.41 -15.16
CA GLY A 301 1.36 -6.01 -14.91
C GLY A 301 1.61 -5.42 -13.52
N SER A 302 0.66 -5.54 -12.59
CA SER A 302 0.86 -5.13 -11.19
C SER A 302 1.86 -6.06 -10.51
N ARG A 303 2.99 -5.51 -10.08
CA ARG A 303 4.08 -6.28 -9.46
C ARG A 303 3.75 -6.64 -8.02
N PHE A 304 4.09 -7.87 -7.62
CA PHE A 304 4.01 -8.33 -6.25
C PHE A 304 4.97 -9.50 -5.99
N TYR A 305 5.17 -9.83 -4.74
CA TYR A 305 5.92 -11.01 -4.32
C TYR A 305 4.99 -12.02 -3.64
N LEU A 306 5.31 -13.29 -3.77
CA LEU A 306 4.77 -14.35 -2.95
C LEU A 306 5.84 -14.85 -1.99
N GLY A 307 5.44 -15.10 -0.74
CA GLY A 307 6.31 -15.62 0.31
C GLY A 307 5.70 -16.81 1.04
N GLN A 308 6.42 -17.93 1.08
CA GLN A 308 6.12 -19.05 1.97
C GLN A 308 7.14 -19.06 3.09
N PHE A 309 6.67 -18.87 4.31
CA PHE A 309 7.51 -18.78 5.50
C PHE A 309 7.43 -20.09 6.27
N PRO A 310 8.51 -20.51 6.96
CA PRO A 310 8.49 -21.67 7.84
C PRO A 310 7.38 -21.53 8.88
N ASP A 311 6.72 -22.63 9.20
CA ASP A 311 5.86 -22.71 10.39
C ASP A 311 6.73 -22.47 11.64
N ARG A 312 6.26 -21.62 12.52
CA ARG A 312 6.95 -21.27 13.77
C ARG A 312 6.49 -22.16 14.90
#